data_6ed85ca961847dc80e5621ed966e0754
#
_entry.id   6ed85ca961847dc80e5621ed966e0754
#
_cell.length_a   1.000
_cell.length_b   1.000
_cell.length_c   1.000
_cell.angle_alpha   90.00
_cell.angle_beta   90.00
_cell.angle_gamma   90.00
#
_symmetry.space_group_name_H-M   'P 1'
#
loop_
_entity.id
_entity.type
_entity.pdbx_description
1 polymer ?
#
loop_
_entity_poly.entity_id
_entity_poly.type
_entity_poly.pdbx_seq_one_letter_code
_entity_poly.pdbx_strand_id
1 'polypeptide(L)'
;MMGGSIALAALRAGHRVFLYDQWATEKIVGPKFGQASVVDDLPELVSKSRLIILATPIAALAQVGDALSELVGPHHVVSDVASVKRPAAEVLVAALRNRCEYVPAHPMAGSEKSGAEAAREDLFTGAVTLLCPELAVEAASVALVVEFWERLGTRVALVSVSEHDQLVAAMSHLPHLMAALLVKHVAATNQQALALCGPGFRDATRIASGAPALWADILLSNADALQEQLRLFKAELEEALALLALKDTKKLQALLDAAKQNRDRLSP
;
A
#
# COMPACT_ATOMS: atom_id res chain seq x y z
N MET A 1 3.24 11.65 2.94
CA MET A 1 2.14 11.66 1.94
C MET A 1 0.95 10.83 2.42
N MET A 2 1.08 9.51 2.66
CA MET A 2 -0.05 8.64 3.04
C MET A 2 -0.78 9.13 4.30
N GLY A 3 -0.10 9.29 5.43
CA GLY A 3 -0.71 9.78 6.68
C GLY A 3 -1.39 11.15 6.52
N GLY A 4 -0.76 12.07 5.78
CA GLY A 4 -1.39 13.37 5.48
C GLY A 4 -2.65 13.24 4.62
N SER A 5 -2.67 12.32 3.64
CA SER A 5 -3.88 12.09 2.83
C SER A 5 -5.01 11.47 3.65
N ILE A 6 -4.68 10.54 4.57
CA ILE A 6 -5.66 9.99 5.52
C ILE A 6 -6.24 11.10 6.39
N ALA A 7 -5.39 11.98 6.91
CA ALA A 7 -5.82 13.11 7.73
C ALA A 7 -6.79 14.04 6.97
N LEU A 8 -6.45 14.45 5.75
CA LEU A 8 -7.30 15.31 4.92
C LEU A 8 -8.64 14.63 4.59
N ALA A 9 -8.62 13.36 4.19
CA ALA A 9 -9.82 12.61 3.89
C ALA A 9 -10.71 12.42 5.13
N ALA A 10 -10.11 12.16 6.29
CA ALA A 10 -10.82 12.03 7.57
C ALA A 10 -11.47 13.36 8.00
N LEU A 11 -10.78 14.48 7.86
CA LEU A 11 -11.34 15.82 8.10
C LEU A 11 -12.55 16.07 7.20
N ARG A 12 -12.43 15.78 5.89
CA ARG A 12 -13.52 15.90 4.93
C ARG A 12 -14.72 15.01 5.31
N ALA A 13 -14.46 13.83 5.87
CA ALA A 13 -15.48 12.91 6.37
C ALA A 13 -16.09 13.33 7.73
N GLY A 14 -15.66 14.46 8.31
CA GLY A 14 -16.18 15.02 9.56
C GLY A 14 -15.56 14.42 10.83
N HIS A 15 -14.43 13.72 10.73
CA HIS A 15 -13.70 13.24 11.90
C HIS A 15 -12.87 14.36 12.54
N ARG A 16 -12.72 14.29 13.87
CA ARG A 16 -11.67 15.04 14.57
C ARG A 16 -10.36 14.30 14.35
N VAL A 17 -9.33 15.02 13.90
CA VAL A 17 -8.04 14.44 13.54
C VAL A 17 -6.93 15.04 14.40
N PHE A 18 -6.16 14.18 15.05
CA PHE A 18 -4.94 14.51 15.75
C PHE A 18 -3.76 13.93 14.95
N LEU A 19 -2.71 14.75 14.78
CA LEU A 19 -1.52 14.39 14.02
C LEU A 19 -0.30 14.41 14.91
N TYR A 20 0.48 13.36 14.83
CA TYR A 20 1.81 13.31 15.40
C TYR A 20 2.81 12.76 14.37
N ASP A 21 3.94 13.42 14.25
CA ASP A 21 5.08 12.96 13.48
C ASP A 21 6.33 13.53 14.15
N GLN A 22 7.33 12.70 14.44
CA GLN A 22 8.55 13.14 15.14
C GLN A 22 9.32 14.28 14.42
N TRP A 23 9.04 14.48 13.14
CA TRP A 23 9.66 15.51 12.29
C TRP A 23 8.70 16.64 11.91
N ALA A 24 7.40 16.49 12.21
CA ALA A 24 6.40 17.48 11.87
C ALA A 24 6.39 18.59 12.89
N THR A 25 6.72 19.77 12.44
CA THR A 25 6.39 21.03 13.14
C THR A 25 5.13 21.61 12.50
N GLU A 26 4.45 22.55 13.17
CA GLU A 26 3.34 23.32 12.59
C GLU A 26 3.67 23.89 11.19
N LYS A 27 4.96 24.21 10.94
CA LYS A 27 5.44 24.67 9.64
C LYS A 27 5.35 23.63 8.54
N ILE A 28 5.48 22.32 8.87
CA ILE A 28 5.41 21.21 7.89
C ILE A 28 3.95 20.87 7.61
N VAL A 29 3.09 21.00 8.61
CA VAL A 29 1.67 20.68 8.47
C VAL A 29 0.90 21.82 7.80
N GLY A 30 1.32 23.08 7.97
CA GLY A 30 0.85 24.25 7.24
C GLY A 30 -0.67 24.45 7.16
N PRO A 31 -1.13 25.47 6.43
CA PRO A 31 -2.56 25.78 6.29
C PRO A 31 -3.42 24.66 5.68
N LYS A 32 -2.78 23.74 4.94
CA LYS A 32 -3.43 22.60 4.28
C LYS A 32 -4.15 21.66 5.26
N PHE A 33 -3.64 21.55 6.49
CA PHE A 33 -4.19 20.70 7.55
C PHE A 33 -4.85 21.51 8.67
N GLY A 34 -5.22 22.76 8.42
CA GLY A 34 -5.62 23.73 9.42
C GLY A 34 -6.78 23.35 10.34
N GLN A 35 -7.53 22.28 10.04
CA GLN A 35 -8.56 21.72 10.92
C GLN A 35 -8.06 20.51 11.72
N ALA A 36 -6.86 19.99 11.45
CA ALA A 36 -6.24 18.95 12.27
C ALA A 36 -5.48 19.57 13.44
N SER A 37 -5.53 18.92 14.59
CA SER A 37 -4.71 19.30 15.74
C SER A 37 -3.38 18.57 15.69
N VAL A 38 -2.29 19.29 15.49
CA VAL A 38 -0.95 18.73 15.69
C VAL A 38 -0.70 18.65 17.19
N VAL A 39 -0.28 17.49 17.66
CA VAL A 39 0.05 17.25 19.06
C VAL A 39 1.56 17.08 19.23
N ASP A 40 2.06 17.42 20.40
CA ASP A 40 3.50 17.46 20.65
C ASP A 40 4.11 16.08 20.93
N ASP A 41 3.29 15.13 21.43
CA ASP A 41 3.77 13.81 21.82
C ASP A 41 2.72 12.69 21.61
N LEU A 42 3.18 11.44 21.72
CA LEU A 42 2.32 10.26 21.62
C LEU A 42 1.32 10.11 22.77
N PRO A 43 1.65 10.40 24.06
CA PRO A 43 0.67 10.37 25.13
C PRO A 43 -0.53 11.28 24.88
N GLU A 44 -0.31 12.50 24.38
CA GLU A 44 -1.39 13.40 24.03
C GLU A 44 -2.24 12.86 22.87
N LEU A 45 -1.60 12.32 21.80
CA LEU A 45 -2.31 11.72 20.68
C LEU A 45 -3.20 10.58 21.16
N VAL A 46 -2.65 9.64 21.93
CA VAL A 46 -3.37 8.45 22.41
C VAL A 46 -4.55 8.86 23.29
N SER A 47 -4.34 9.77 24.23
CA SER A 47 -5.40 10.23 25.16
C SER A 47 -6.61 10.87 24.47
N LYS A 48 -6.43 11.38 23.25
CA LYS A 48 -7.47 12.07 22.46
C LYS A 48 -8.08 11.20 21.35
N SER A 49 -7.55 9.98 21.14
CA SER A 49 -7.88 9.15 19.96
C SER A 49 -8.46 7.82 20.42
N ARG A 50 -9.49 7.32 19.73
CA ARG A 50 -9.96 5.95 19.84
C ARG A 50 -9.37 5.06 18.75
N LEU A 51 -9.29 5.58 17.51
CA LEU A 51 -8.69 4.91 16.38
C LEU A 51 -7.33 5.57 16.08
N ILE A 52 -6.27 4.79 16.08
CA ILE A 52 -4.89 5.23 15.85
C ILE A 52 -4.39 4.58 14.56
N ILE A 53 -4.07 5.40 13.56
CA ILE A 53 -3.58 4.92 12.25
C ILE A 53 -2.07 5.12 12.16
N LEU A 54 -1.34 4.03 11.99
CA LEU A 54 0.11 4.03 11.80
C LEU A 54 0.44 4.14 10.31
N ALA A 55 0.91 5.32 9.90
CA ALA A 55 1.32 5.60 8.52
C ALA A 55 2.83 5.81 8.41
N THR A 56 3.59 5.08 9.21
CA THR A 56 5.06 5.06 9.23
C THR A 56 5.61 3.94 8.34
N PRO A 57 6.88 4.03 7.89
CA PRO A 57 7.53 2.91 7.21
C PRO A 57 7.52 1.63 8.05
N ILE A 58 7.51 0.46 7.40
CA ILE A 58 7.51 -0.85 8.09
C ILE A 58 8.67 -0.95 9.07
N ALA A 59 9.86 -0.50 8.70
CA ALA A 59 11.05 -0.52 9.54
C ALA A 59 10.89 0.26 10.87
N ALA A 60 9.97 1.23 10.93
CA ALA A 60 9.72 2.03 12.13
C ALA A 60 8.61 1.42 13.03
N LEU A 61 7.84 0.44 12.54
CA LEU A 61 6.66 -0.07 13.26
C LEU A 61 7.02 -0.72 14.60
N ALA A 62 8.18 -1.36 14.73
CA ALA A 62 8.64 -1.92 15.99
C ALA A 62 8.77 -0.84 17.06
N GLN A 63 9.51 0.20 16.77
CA GLN A 63 9.74 1.30 17.72
C GLN A 63 8.44 2.04 18.06
N VAL A 64 7.59 2.29 17.06
CA VAL A 64 6.31 2.97 17.27
C VAL A 64 5.35 2.08 18.06
N GLY A 65 5.31 0.78 17.77
CA GLY A 65 4.49 -0.19 18.51
C GLY A 65 4.89 -0.30 19.99
N ASP A 66 6.19 -0.38 20.27
CA ASP A 66 6.70 -0.40 21.64
C ASP A 66 6.35 0.89 22.40
N ALA A 67 6.52 2.06 21.77
CA ALA A 67 6.15 3.34 22.37
C ALA A 67 4.63 3.45 22.64
N LEU A 68 3.79 2.91 21.76
CA LEU A 68 2.34 2.90 21.94
C LEU A 68 1.91 1.90 23.01
N SER A 69 2.58 0.78 23.16
CA SER A 69 2.17 -0.30 24.05
C SER A 69 1.99 0.13 25.50
N GLU A 70 2.75 1.11 25.96
CA GLU A 70 2.64 1.65 27.32
C GLU A 70 1.49 2.68 27.48
N LEU A 71 0.93 3.16 26.37
CA LEU A 71 -0.06 4.23 26.35
C LEU A 71 -1.47 3.74 26.00
N VAL A 72 -1.57 2.67 25.19
CA VAL A 72 -2.87 2.16 24.74
C VAL A 72 -3.52 1.25 25.78
N GLY A 73 -4.85 1.18 25.71
CA GLY A 73 -5.68 0.31 26.55
C GLY A 73 -6.83 -0.30 25.74
N PRO A 74 -7.70 -1.11 26.39
CA PRO A 74 -8.71 -1.94 25.72
C PRO A 74 -9.72 -1.17 24.85
N HIS A 75 -9.87 0.13 25.05
CA HIS A 75 -10.79 0.97 24.26
C HIS A 75 -10.18 1.54 23.00
N HIS A 76 -8.87 1.34 22.79
CA HIS A 76 -8.18 1.79 21.58
C HIS A 76 -8.20 0.72 20.50
N VAL A 77 -8.25 1.19 19.26
CA VAL A 77 -8.05 0.36 18.07
C VAL A 77 -6.85 0.94 17.32
N VAL A 78 -5.83 0.12 17.12
CA VAL A 78 -4.66 0.46 16.30
C VAL A 78 -4.85 -0.17 14.92
N SER A 79 -4.55 0.58 13.87
CA SER A 79 -4.51 0.09 12.49
C SER A 79 -3.25 0.61 11.82
N ASP A 80 -2.66 -0.14 10.93
CA ASP A 80 -1.55 0.30 10.09
C ASP A 80 -1.96 0.37 8.61
N VAL A 81 -1.15 1.02 7.79
CA VAL A 81 -1.36 1.11 6.34
C VAL A 81 -0.16 0.59 5.54
N ALA A 82 0.63 -0.30 6.13
CA ALA A 82 1.79 -0.88 5.48
C ALA A 82 1.41 -1.66 4.21
N SER A 83 2.31 -1.65 3.23
CA SER A 83 2.09 -2.32 1.94
C SER A 83 2.25 -3.84 2.00
N VAL A 84 2.86 -4.38 3.07
CA VAL A 84 3.02 -5.82 3.33
C VAL A 84 2.52 -6.09 4.74
N LYS A 85 1.61 -7.06 4.88
CA LYS A 85 0.90 -7.27 6.15
C LYS A 85 1.61 -8.19 7.11
N ARG A 86 2.21 -9.29 6.65
CA ARG A 86 2.84 -10.26 7.56
C ARG A 86 3.91 -9.64 8.45
N PRO A 87 4.95 -8.96 7.93
CA PRO A 87 5.98 -8.38 8.79
C PRO A 87 5.45 -7.25 9.68
N ALA A 88 4.49 -6.46 9.20
CA ALA A 88 3.84 -5.43 10.01
C ALA A 88 3.02 -6.03 11.16
N ALA A 89 2.24 -7.09 10.87
CA ALA A 89 1.43 -7.79 11.84
C ALA A 89 2.28 -8.49 12.93
N GLU A 90 3.34 -9.21 12.53
CA GLU A 90 4.25 -9.87 13.46
C GLU A 90 4.84 -8.89 14.47
N VAL A 91 5.31 -7.74 13.99
CA VAL A 91 5.91 -6.70 14.80
C VAL A 91 4.88 -6.05 15.74
N LEU A 92 3.71 -5.65 15.21
CA LEU A 92 2.71 -4.91 15.99
C LEU A 92 1.96 -5.80 16.98
N VAL A 93 1.65 -7.05 16.62
CA VAL A 93 1.07 -8.00 17.58
C VAL A 93 2.01 -8.24 18.77
N ALA A 94 3.31 -8.41 18.50
CA ALA A 94 4.31 -8.57 19.54
C ALA A 94 4.45 -7.32 20.43
N ALA A 95 4.49 -6.14 19.81
CA ALA A 95 4.68 -4.87 20.52
C ALA A 95 3.45 -4.49 21.36
N LEU A 96 2.25 -4.58 20.80
CA LEU A 96 1.00 -4.17 21.47
C LEU A 96 0.54 -5.13 22.57
N ARG A 97 1.04 -6.38 22.59
CA ARG A 97 0.86 -7.35 23.69
C ARG A 97 -0.58 -7.53 24.16
N ASN A 98 -1.53 -7.51 23.22
CA ASN A 98 -2.98 -7.59 23.49
C ASN A 98 -3.52 -6.50 24.44
N ARG A 99 -2.87 -5.35 24.51
CA ARG A 99 -3.35 -4.21 25.33
C ARG A 99 -4.49 -3.44 24.65
N CYS A 100 -4.59 -3.53 23.34
CA CYS A 100 -5.65 -2.91 22.53
C CYS A 100 -5.98 -3.81 21.34
N GLU A 101 -7.07 -3.47 20.64
CA GLU A 101 -7.40 -4.13 19.38
C GLU A 101 -6.45 -3.70 18.26
N TYR A 102 -6.09 -4.64 17.39
CA TYR A 102 -5.27 -4.36 16.22
C TYR A 102 -5.96 -4.87 14.96
N VAL A 103 -6.23 -3.96 14.02
CA VAL A 103 -6.93 -4.22 12.76
C VAL A 103 -6.08 -3.73 11.60
N PRO A 104 -5.24 -4.58 11.00
CA PRO A 104 -4.42 -4.20 9.86
C PRO A 104 -5.23 -3.77 8.65
N ALA A 105 -4.80 -2.70 7.98
CA ALA A 105 -5.40 -2.25 6.73
C ALA A 105 -4.33 -1.91 5.69
N HIS A 106 -4.70 -1.91 4.41
CA HIS A 106 -3.86 -1.45 3.31
C HIS A 106 -4.73 -0.78 2.25
N PRO A 107 -4.79 0.55 2.22
CA PRO A 107 -5.47 1.24 1.13
C PRO A 107 -4.65 1.07 -0.17
N MET A 108 -5.28 0.46 -1.18
CA MET A 108 -4.69 0.28 -2.51
C MET A 108 -4.73 1.60 -3.28
N ALA A 109 -4.07 2.59 -2.71
CA ALA A 109 -3.96 3.95 -3.24
C ALA A 109 -2.55 4.48 -2.94
N GLY A 110 -2.02 5.31 -3.82
CA GLY A 110 -0.68 5.84 -3.64
C GLY A 110 -0.30 6.83 -4.73
N SER A 111 0.89 7.37 -4.58
CA SER A 111 1.51 8.25 -5.55
C SER A 111 3.02 8.05 -5.48
N GLU A 112 3.70 8.30 -6.58
CA GLU A 112 5.17 8.37 -6.64
C GLU A 112 5.75 9.56 -5.85
N LYS A 113 4.88 10.51 -5.44
CA LYS A 113 5.26 11.70 -4.68
C LYS A 113 5.36 11.40 -3.19
N SER A 114 6.22 12.10 -2.49
CA SER A 114 6.45 11.97 -1.06
C SER A 114 6.25 13.30 -0.32
N GLY A 115 6.24 13.25 1.03
CA GLY A 115 6.10 14.43 1.89
C GLY A 115 4.65 14.89 2.11
N ALA A 116 4.48 15.84 3.03
CA ALA A 116 3.16 16.37 3.42
C ALA A 116 2.50 17.15 2.28
N GLU A 117 3.30 17.87 1.48
CA GLU A 117 2.81 18.66 0.35
C GLU A 117 2.11 17.82 -0.74
N ALA A 118 2.52 16.56 -0.87
CA ALA A 118 1.91 15.62 -1.81
C ALA A 118 0.61 14.98 -1.30
N ALA A 119 0.18 15.28 -0.06
CA ALA A 119 -1.05 14.73 0.50
C ALA A 119 -2.28 15.26 -0.27
N ARG A 120 -3.28 14.38 -0.46
CA ARG A 120 -4.52 14.67 -1.19
C ARG A 120 -5.72 14.14 -0.40
N GLU A 121 -6.78 14.94 -0.32
CA GLU A 121 -8.02 14.56 0.36
C GLU A 121 -8.87 13.53 -0.42
N ASP A 122 -8.68 13.47 -1.74
CA ASP A 122 -9.40 12.59 -2.66
C ASP A 122 -8.64 11.30 -3.00
N LEU A 123 -7.46 11.07 -2.39
CA LEU A 123 -6.58 9.94 -2.70
C LEU A 123 -7.27 8.57 -2.62
N PHE A 124 -8.25 8.45 -1.74
CA PHE A 124 -8.93 7.20 -1.45
C PHE A 124 -10.25 7.03 -2.20
N THR A 125 -10.74 8.05 -2.87
CA THR A 125 -12.03 8.02 -3.56
C THR A 125 -12.03 6.97 -4.67
N GLY A 126 -12.91 5.96 -4.55
CA GLY A 126 -13.01 4.83 -5.47
C GLY A 126 -11.92 3.76 -5.32
N ALA A 127 -10.95 3.95 -4.42
CA ALA A 127 -9.93 2.94 -4.14
C ALA A 127 -10.50 1.73 -3.39
N VAL A 128 -9.70 0.67 -3.28
CA VAL A 128 -9.99 -0.49 -2.42
C VAL A 128 -9.07 -0.43 -1.21
N THR A 129 -9.62 -0.70 -0.03
CA THR A 129 -8.82 -0.98 1.17
C THR A 129 -8.91 -2.46 1.50
N LEU A 130 -7.77 -3.16 1.49
CA LEU A 130 -7.67 -4.52 2.01
C LEU A 130 -7.55 -4.46 3.53
N LEU A 131 -8.36 -5.23 4.26
CA LEU A 131 -8.39 -5.25 5.71
C LEU A 131 -8.27 -6.69 6.20
N CYS A 132 -7.40 -6.92 7.20
CA CYS A 132 -7.13 -8.26 7.73
C CYS A 132 -7.75 -8.40 9.13
N PRO A 133 -8.99 -8.93 9.23
CA PRO A 133 -9.74 -8.92 10.49
C PRO A 133 -9.31 -10.01 11.48
N GLU A 134 -8.54 -11.03 11.05
CA GLU A 134 -8.21 -12.19 11.88
C GLU A 134 -7.35 -11.89 13.10
N LEU A 135 -6.74 -10.70 13.18
CA LEU A 135 -5.91 -10.28 14.31
C LEU A 135 -6.70 -9.48 15.37
N ALA A 136 -7.95 -9.12 15.06
CA ALA A 136 -8.83 -8.47 16.01
C ALA A 136 -9.65 -9.50 16.77
N VAL A 137 -9.86 -9.27 18.06
CA VAL A 137 -10.72 -10.12 18.92
C VAL A 137 -12.18 -9.69 18.79
N GLU A 138 -12.43 -8.38 18.75
CA GLU A 138 -13.77 -7.83 18.77
C GLU A 138 -14.26 -7.42 17.37
N ALA A 139 -15.42 -7.96 16.95
CA ALA A 139 -16.06 -7.58 15.69
C ALA A 139 -16.39 -6.08 15.61
N ALA A 140 -16.64 -5.42 16.74
CA ALA A 140 -16.87 -3.98 16.81
C ALA A 140 -15.67 -3.15 16.40
N SER A 141 -14.45 -3.62 16.69
CA SER A 141 -13.20 -2.98 16.28
C SER A 141 -12.96 -3.10 14.78
N VAL A 142 -13.28 -4.26 14.20
CA VAL A 142 -13.26 -4.45 12.75
C VAL A 142 -14.28 -3.52 12.08
N ALA A 143 -15.52 -3.48 12.58
CA ALA A 143 -16.56 -2.61 12.04
C ALA A 143 -16.18 -1.12 12.09
N LEU A 144 -15.52 -0.66 13.16
CA LEU A 144 -15.02 0.70 13.29
C LEU A 144 -14.03 1.04 12.17
N VAL A 145 -13.08 0.15 11.88
CA VAL A 145 -12.06 0.38 10.84
C VAL A 145 -12.67 0.28 9.45
N VAL A 146 -13.62 -0.63 9.22
CA VAL A 146 -14.38 -0.72 7.96
C VAL A 146 -15.13 0.59 7.71
N GLU A 147 -15.95 1.05 8.67
CA GLU A 147 -16.69 2.30 8.55
C GLU A 147 -15.77 3.49 8.29
N PHE A 148 -14.63 3.56 8.99
CA PHE A 148 -13.64 4.61 8.78
C PHE A 148 -13.20 4.67 7.32
N TRP A 149 -12.73 3.56 6.74
CA TRP A 149 -12.25 3.53 5.36
C TRP A 149 -13.35 3.77 4.33
N GLU A 150 -14.55 3.24 4.55
CA GLU A 150 -15.70 3.50 3.66
C GLU A 150 -16.08 4.98 3.65
N ARG A 151 -16.04 5.66 4.80
CA ARG A 151 -16.26 7.11 4.89
C ARG A 151 -15.18 7.93 4.20
N LEU A 152 -13.97 7.41 4.08
CA LEU A 152 -12.92 8.04 3.28
C LEU A 152 -13.11 7.83 1.76
N GLY A 153 -14.09 7.02 1.35
CA GLY A 153 -14.47 6.77 -0.04
C GLY A 153 -13.87 5.51 -0.64
N THR A 154 -13.34 4.60 0.18
CA THR A 154 -12.86 3.29 -0.31
C THR A 154 -13.97 2.25 -0.28
N ARG A 155 -13.82 1.21 -1.08
CA ARG A 155 -14.52 -0.06 -0.91
C ARG A 155 -13.62 -0.99 -0.08
N VAL A 156 -14.12 -1.49 1.04
CA VAL A 156 -13.35 -2.41 1.89
C VAL A 156 -13.51 -3.85 1.41
N ALA A 157 -12.40 -4.58 1.33
CA ALA A 157 -12.37 -6.01 1.09
C ALA A 157 -11.64 -6.71 2.25
N LEU A 158 -12.29 -7.73 2.84
CA LEU A 158 -11.71 -8.51 3.93
C LEU A 158 -10.91 -9.67 3.35
N VAL A 159 -9.66 -9.79 3.79
CA VAL A 159 -8.73 -10.86 3.39
C VAL A 159 -7.90 -11.28 4.61
N SER A 160 -7.34 -12.49 4.60
CA SER A 160 -6.34 -12.85 5.59
C SER A 160 -5.00 -12.15 5.32
N VAL A 161 -4.14 -12.06 6.34
CA VAL A 161 -2.76 -11.56 6.19
C VAL A 161 -2.01 -12.32 5.09
N SER A 162 -2.18 -13.63 5.04
CA SER A 162 -1.53 -14.47 4.01
C SER A 162 -2.06 -14.21 2.61
N GLU A 163 -3.38 -14.12 2.45
CA GLU A 163 -4.01 -13.79 1.16
C GLU A 163 -3.64 -12.39 0.69
N HIS A 164 -3.61 -11.42 1.62
CA HIS A 164 -3.17 -10.07 1.33
C HIS A 164 -1.81 -10.07 0.65
N ASP A 165 -0.81 -10.70 1.27
CA ASP A 165 0.58 -10.65 0.78
C ASP A 165 0.75 -11.38 -0.54
N GLN A 166 -0.02 -12.46 -0.78
CA GLN A 166 -0.08 -13.15 -2.08
C GLN A 166 -0.72 -12.26 -3.16
N LEU A 167 -1.85 -11.62 -2.84
CA LEU A 167 -2.54 -10.72 -3.78
C LEU A 167 -1.66 -9.55 -4.19
N VAL A 168 -1.04 -8.84 -3.22
CA VAL A 168 -0.20 -7.69 -3.55
C VAL A 168 1.10 -8.10 -4.24
N ALA A 169 1.62 -9.32 -4.00
CA ALA A 169 2.74 -9.85 -4.75
C ALA A 169 2.40 -9.95 -6.24
N ALA A 170 1.20 -10.45 -6.58
CA ALA A 170 0.76 -10.62 -7.96
C ALA A 170 0.35 -9.29 -8.63
N MET A 171 -0.47 -8.46 -7.96
CA MET A 171 -1.11 -7.30 -8.59
C MET A 171 -0.37 -5.97 -8.41
N SER A 172 0.66 -5.92 -7.55
CA SER A 172 1.43 -4.71 -7.25
C SER A 172 2.94 -4.91 -7.38
N HIS A 173 3.51 -5.88 -6.64
CA HIS A 173 4.95 -6.05 -6.52
C HIS A 173 5.59 -6.58 -7.81
N LEU A 174 5.01 -7.64 -8.39
CA LEU A 174 5.46 -8.19 -9.67
C LEU A 174 5.37 -7.14 -10.79
N PRO A 175 4.24 -6.46 -11.01
CA PRO A 175 4.14 -5.39 -12.01
C PRO A 175 5.18 -4.29 -11.84
N HIS A 176 5.44 -3.85 -10.61
CA HIS A 176 6.44 -2.82 -10.36
C HIS A 176 7.85 -3.28 -10.72
N LEU A 177 8.22 -4.50 -10.29
CA LEU A 177 9.53 -5.07 -10.62
C LEU A 177 9.69 -5.28 -12.13
N MET A 178 8.63 -5.75 -12.81
CA MET A 178 8.63 -5.91 -14.27
C MET A 178 8.78 -4.58 -15.00
N ALA A 179 8.08 -3.53 -14.57
CA ALA A 179 8.24 -2.19 -15.12
C ALA A 179 9.68 -1.67 -14.97
N ALA A 180 10.30 -1.86 -13.79
CA ALA A 180 11.68 -1.47 -13.54
C ALA A 180 12.67 -2.28 -14.40
N LEU A 181 12.47 -3.60 -14.53
CA LEU A 181 13.29 -4.47 -15.38
C LEU A 181 13.15 -4.13 -16.86
N LEU A 182 11.96 -3.78 -17.31
CA LEU A 182 11.70 -3.37 -18.70
C LEU A 182 12.45 -2.06 -19.04
N VAL A 183 12.40 -1.05 -18.17
CA VAL A 183 13.16 0.19 -18.34
C VAL A 183 14.67 -0.10 -18.37
N LYS A 184 15.16 -0.89 -17.42
CA LYS A 184 16.58 -1.30 -17.35
C LYS A 184 17.01 -2.03 -18.63
N HIS A 185 16.17 -2.96 -19.12
CA HIS A 185 16.47 -3.73 -20.33
C HIS A 185 16.59 -2.84 -21.57
N VAL A 186 15.62 -1.96 -21.81
CA VAL A 186 15.63 -1.03 -22.95
C VAL A 186 16.83 -0.10 -22.89
N ALA A 187 17.15 0.45 -21.71
CA ALA A 187 18.31 1.31 -21.52
C ALA A 187 19.65 0.59 -21.80
N ALA A 188 19.75 -0.69 -21.42
CA ALA A 188 20.96 -1.50 -21.65
C ALA A 188 21.10 -1.93 -23.12
N THR A 189 20.00 -2.16 -23.82
CA THR A 189 20.01 -2.60 -25.21
C THR A 189 20.39 -1.46 -26.17
N ASN A 190 19.83 -0.29 -25.98
CA ASN A 190 20.14 0.90 -26.77
C ASN A 190 19.74 2.17 -25.99
N GLN A 191 20.72 2.98 -25.62
CA GLN A 191 20.49 4.22 -24.88
C GLN A 191 19.60 5.22 -25.64
N GLN A 192 19.66 5.24 -26.99
CA GLN A 192 18.78 6.08 -27.82
C GLN A 192 17.32 5.59 -27.82
N ALA A 193 17.07 4.30 -27.53
CA ALA A 193 15.73 3.73 -27.50
C ALA A 193 14.82 4.45 -26.49
N LEU A 194 15.36 4.87 -25.34
CA LEU A 194 14.58 5.62 -24.36
C LEU A 194 14.04 6.96 -24.90
N ALA A 195 14.82 7.63 -25.73
CA ALA A 195 14.38 8.89 -26.36
C ALA A 195 13.29 8.68 -27.43
N LEU A 196 13.20 7.46 -27.97
CA LEU A 196 12.24 7.09 -29.01
C LEU A 196 10.98 6.39 -28.46
N CYS A 197 10.90 6.16 -27.16
CA CYS A 197 9.78 5.47 -26.52
C CYS A 197 8.47 6.26 -26.70
N GLY A 198 7.47 5.58 -27.25
CA GLY A 198 6.11 6.09 -27.39
C GLY A 198 5.28 6.05 -26.09
N PRO A 199 4.01 6.52 -26.15
CA PRO A 199 3.11 6.54 -24.99
C PRO A 199 2.94 5.15 -24.32
N GLY A 200 2.75 4.09 -25.09
CA GLY A 200 2.54 2.75 -24.56
C GLY A 200 3.66 2.26 -23.62
N PHE A 201 4.93 2.54 -23.96
CA PHE A 201 6.06 2.22 -23.08
C PHE A 201 6.03 3.06 -21.80
N ARG A 202 5.76 4.37 -21.94
CA ARG A 202 5.69 5.30 -20.78
C ARG A 202 4.59 4.88 -19.81
N ASP A 203 3.42 4.51 -20.33
CA ASP A 203 2.28 4.08 -19.51
C ASP A 203 2.58 2.76 -18.81
N ALA A 204 3.11 1.76 -19.54
CA ALA A 204 3.46 0.46 -18.99
C ALA A 204 4.58 0.52 -17.92
N THR A 205 5.44 1.54 -17.99
CA THR A 205 6.59 1.68 -17.08
C THR A 205 6.46 2.82 -16.07
N ARG A 206 5.34 3.55 -16.07
CA ARG A 206 5.12 4.72 -15.20
C ARG A 206 5.40 4.44 -13.73
N ILE A 207 4.99 3.27 -13.24
CA ILE A 207 5.18 2.87 -11.84
C ILE A 207 6.65 2.68 -11.45
N ALA A 208 7.55 2.43 -12.40
CA ALA A 208 8.99 2.32 -12.14
C ALA A 208 9.64 3.64 -11.63
N SER A 209 8.91 4.77 -11.67
CA SER A 209 9.35 6.05 -11.09
C SER A 209 9.18 6.13 -9.57
N GLY A 210 8.65 5.11 -8.92
CA GLY A 210 8.54 5.05 -7.46
C GLY A 210 9.90 5.12 -6.76
N ALA A 211 9.92 5.61 -5.51
CA ALA A 211 11.15 5.77 -4.72
C ALA A 211 11.88 4.42 -4.54
N PRO A 212 13.13 4.28 -5.02
CA PRO A 212 13.81 2.97 -5.03
C PRO A 212 14.00 2.35 -3.63
N ALA A 213 14.31 3.16 -2.62
CA ALA A 213 14.50 2.67 -1.26
C ALA A 213 13.19 2.08 -0.69
N LEU A 214 12.06 2.78 -0.87
CA LEU A 214 10.75 2.30 -0.44
C LEU A 214 10.37 1.00 -1.13
N TRP A 215 10.57 0.92 -2.45
CA TRP A 215 10.23 -0.28 -3.19
C TRP A 215 11.14 -1.47 -2.90
N ALA A 216 12.43 -1.23 -2.62
CA ALA A 216 13.33 -2.28 -2.16
C ALA A 216 12.82 -2.88 -0.83
N ASP A 217 12.43 -2.04 0.12
CA ASP A 217 11.86 -2.50 1.40
C ASP A 217 10.56 -3.30 1.19
N ILE A 218 9.65 -2.81 0.35
CA ILE A 218 8.38 -3.51 0.04
C ILE A 218 8.64 -4.89 -0.59
N LEU A 219 9.49 -4.95 -1.62
CA LEU A 219 9.77 -6.19 -2.35
C LEU A 219 10.48 -7.23 -1.46
N LEU A 220 11.42 -6.78 -0.62
CA LEU A 220 12.14 -7.65 0.31
C LEU A 220 11.24 -8.11 1.47
N SER A 221 10.35 -7.25 1.95
CA SER A 221 9.39 -7.60 3.01
C SER A 221 8.37 -8.66 2.57
N ASN A 222 8.14 -8.81 1.26
CA ASN A 222 7.25 -9.82 0.68
C ASN A 222 7.99 -10.78 -0.28
N ALA A 223 9.26 -11.06 0.01
CA ALA A 223 10.15 -11.77 -0.92
C ALA A 223 9.64 -13.17 -1.28
N ASP A 224 9.11 -13.92 -0.30
CA ASP A 224 8.68 -15.31 -0.52
C ASP A 224 7.49 -15.37 -1.51
N ALA A 225 6.45 -14.58 -1.28
CA ALA A 225 5.29 -14.50 -2.17
C ALA A 225 5.69 -13.96 -3.56
N LEU A 226 6.56 -12.95 -3.60
CA LEU A 226 7.04 -12.39 -4.87
C LEU A 226 7.90 -13.39 -5.66
N GLN A 227 8.76 -14.18 -5.01
CA GLN A 227 9.54 -15.21 -5.68
C GLN A 227 8.65 -16.27 -6.32
N GLU A 228 7.55 -16.64 -5.66
CA GLU A 228 6.59 -17.58 -6.24
C GLU A 228 5.93 -16.98 -7.50
N GLN A 229 5.47 -15.73 -7.42
CA GLN A 229 4.91 -15.04 -8.60
C GLN A 229 5.94 -14.92 -9.75
N LEU A 230 7.19 -14.68 -9.44
CA LEU A 230 8.27 -14.63 -10.44
C LEU A 230 8.51 -15.99 -11.10
N ARG A 231 8.43 -17.11 -10.35
CA ARG A 231 8.56 -18.47 -10.94
C ARG A 231 7.41 -18.75 -11.91
N LEU A 232 6.18 -18.42 -11.52
CA LEU A 232 5.00 -18.59 -12.38
C LEU A 232 5.13 -17.73 -13.64
N PHE A 233 5.45 -16.45 -13.49
CA PHE A 233 5.61 -15.54 -14.62
C PHE A 233 6.77 -15.93 -15.54
N LYS A 234 7.85 -16.48 -15.00
CA LYS A 234 8.95 -17.03 -15.81
C LYS A 234 8.48 -18.17 -16.72
N ALA A 235 7.62 -19.07 -16.23
CA ALA A 235 7.07 -20.15 -17.05
C ALA A 235 6.21 -19.60 -18.20
N GLU A 236 5.42 -18.56 -17.96
CA GLU A 236 4.64 -17.88 -19.01
C GLU A 236 5.55 -17.21 -20.07
N LEU A 237 6.69 -16.62 -19.65
CA LEU A 237 7.68 -16.08 -20.57
C LEU A 237 8.34 -17.16 -21.43
N GLU A 238 8.64 -18.33 -20.84
CA GLU A 238 9.19 -19.47 -21.57
C GLU A 238 8.20 -20.02 -22.60
N GLU A 239 6.90 -20.07 -22.25
CA GLU A 239 5.85 -20.42 -23.21
C GLU A 239 5.78 -19.42 -24.37
N ALA A 240 5.76 -18.12 -24.08
CA ALA A 240 5.74 -17.07 -25.10
C ALA A 240 6.96 -17.17 -26.05
N LEU A 241 8.15 -17.45 -25.52
CA LEU A 241 9.35 -17.69 -26.31
C LEU A 241 9.20 -18.90 -27.25
N ALA A 242 8.62 -20.00 -26.75
CA ALA A 242 8.37 -21.19 -27.58
C ALA A 242 7.37 -20.91 -28.73
N LEU A 243 6.29 -20.15 -28.44
CA LEU A 243 5.32 -19.76 -29.47
C LEU A 243 5.94 -18.88 -30.55
N LEU A 244 6.82 -17.96 -30.18
CA LEU A 244 7.56 -17.12 -31.14
C LEU A 244 8.53 -17.95 -31.98
N ALA A 245 9.24 -18.88 -31.39
CA ALA A 245 10.18 -19.77 -32.11
C ALA A 245 9.45 -20.64 -33.14
N LEU A 246 8.27 -21.14 -32.78
CA LEU A 246 7.43 -21.97 -33.68
C LEU A 246 6.63 -21.14 -34.69
N LYS A 247 6.59 -19.82 -34.56
CA LYS A 247 5.74 -18.89 -35.34
C LYS A 247 4.27 -19.31 -35.29
N ASP A 248 3.80 -19.82 -34.14
CA ASP A 248 2.42 -20.29 -33.97
C ASP A 248 1.48 -19.11 -33.73
N THR A 249 1.05 -18.53 -34.85
CA THR A 249 0.15 -17.34 -34.84
C THR A 249 -1.16 -17.62 -34.10
N LYS A 250 -1.73 -18.84 -34.23
CA LYS A 250 -3.02 -19.16 -33.61
C LYS A 250 -2.93 -19.19 -32.09
N LYS A 251 -1.91 -19.87 -31.56
CA LYS A 251 -1.71 -19.98 -30.13
C LYS A 251 -1.29 -18.61 -29.53
N LEU A 252 -0.43 -17.86 -30.21
CA LEU A 252 -0.06 -16.52 -29.78
C LEU A 252 -1.28 -15.58 -29.73
N GLN A 253 -2.15 -15.64 -30.75
CA GLN A 253 -3.40 -14.88 -30.73
C GLN A 253 -4.31 -15.29 -29.58
N ALA A 254 -4.47 -16.58 -29.30
CA ALA A 254 -5.28 -17.07 -28.18
C ALA A 254 -4.77 -16.55 -26.82
N LEU A 255 -3.44 -16.52 -26.62
CA LEU A 255 -2.83 -15.95 -25.43
C LEU A 255 -3.19 -14.46 -25.26
N LEU A 256 -3.03 -13.69 -26.34
CA LEU A 256 -3.35 -12.24 -26.33
C LEU A 256 -4.84 -11.98 -26.13
N ASP A 257 -5.71 -12.78 -26.73
CA ASP A 257 -7.17 -12.68 -26.57
C ASP A 257 -7.59 -12.96 -25.12
N ALA A 258 -7.01 -13.97 -24.47
CA ALA A 258 -7.27 -14.24 -23.06
C ALA A 258 -6.83 -13.09 -22.15
N ALA A 259 -5.65 -12.54 -22.39
CA ALA A 259 -5.15 -11.38 -21.66
C ALA A 259 -6.06 -10.16 -21.87
N LYS A 260 -6.49 -9.89 -23.10
CA LYS A 260 -7.42 -8.81 -23.43
C LYS A 260 -8.75 -8.96 -22.71
N GLN A 261 -9.36 -10.16 -22.74
CA GLN A 261 -10.63 -10.41 -22.07
C GLN A 261 -10.55 -10.14 -20.56
N ASN A 262 -9.45 -10.52 -19.92
CA ASN A 262 -9.25 -10.25 -18.49
C ASN A 262 -9.02 -8.75 -18.24
N ARG A 263 -8.27 -8.06 -19.09
CA ARG A 263 -8.04 -6.61 -18.99
C ARG A 263 -9.34 -5.81 -19.13
N ASP A 264 -10.22 -6.22 -20.06
CA ASP A 264 -11.50 -5.56 -20.32
C ASP A 264 -12.50 -5.69 -19.14
N ARG A 265 -12.28 -6.64 -18.21
CA ARG A 265 -13.05 -6.79 -16.97
C ARG A 265 -12.58 -5.87 -15.84
N LEU A 266 -11.39 -5.29 -15.95
CA LEU A 266 -10.92 -4.35 -14.94
C LEU A 266 -11.75 -3.08 -15.06
N SER A 267 -12.50 -2.76 -14.02
CA SER A 267 -13.24 -1.48 -13.92
C SER A 267 -12.25 -0.30 -14.01
N PRO A 268 -12.66 0.79 -14.64
CA PRO A 268 -11.84 1.99 -14.71
C PRO A 268 -11.59 2.58 -13.32
#